data_f8537271d64d3f74a8d8b3b3116b7da1
#
_entry.id   f8537271d64d3f74a8d8b3b3116b7da1
#
_cell.length_a   1.000
_cell.length_b   1.000
_cell.length_c   1.000
_cell.angle_alpha   90.00
_cell.angle_beta   90.00
_cell.angle_gamma   90.00
#
_symmetry.space_group_name_H-M   'P 1'
#
loop_
_entity.id
_entity.type
_entity.pdbx_description
1 polymer ?
#
loop_
_entity_poly.entity_id
_entity_poly.type
_entity_poly.pdbx_seq_one_letter_code
_entity_poly.pdbx_strand_id
1 'polypeptide(L)'
;MELLKNNKRIFPLIGAIIVFILSFSVLYMGDNIGLSDNGDFRRVLLVNNMEYENDSNYYYLFKQDYKMKVEGTGFWDKITYLCESNSEEDIYSSPQFIIIKASKVMNFVANKITSRDETTYNIAYLAFIYILMLSTAAWGIFTFFADEPRKMQIAVFLIFIFIFCDAGYLLYFNSLYGEPLQYVSLMILIALGLLIYKRPTIPKIACFFVALYFFAG
;
A
#
# COMPACT_ATOMS: atom_id res chain seq x y z
N MET A 1 -13.15 -36.02 -4.89
CA MET A 1 -11.88 -35.40 -5.35
C MET A 1 -12.04 -33.91 -5.63
N GLU A 2 -13.15 -33.44 -6.19
CA GLU A 2 -13.43 -31.99 -6.42
C GLU A 2 -13.59 -31.18 -5.14
N LEU A 3 -14.26 -31.67 -4.11
CA LEU A 3 -14.43 -31.01 -2.83
C LEU A 3 -13.11 -30.76 -2.09
N LEU A 4 -12.15 -31.69 -2.22
CA LEU A 4 -10.80 -31.52 -1.63
C LEU A 4 -9.95 -30.50 -2.40
N LYS A 5 -10.19 -30.38 -3.71
CA LYS A 5 -9.52 -29.36 -4.55
C LYS A 5 -10.07 -27.95 -4.26
N ASN A 6 -11.33 -27.85 -3.90
CA ASN A 6 -11.98 -26.58 -3.50
C ASN A 6 -11.45 -26.08 -2.16
N ASN A 7 -11.23 -26.96 -1.17
CA ASN A 7 -10.68 -26.59 0.14
C ASN A 7 -9.27 -25.97 0.06
N LYS A 8 -8.44 -26.43 -0.90
CA LYS A 8 -7.08 -25.91 -1.07
C LYS A 8 -7.03 -24.46 -1.58
N ARG A 9 -8.07 -23.99 -2.25
CA ARG A 9 -8.17 -22.59 -2.74
C ARG A 9 -8.82 -21.67 -1.72
N ILE A 10 -9.61 -22.22 -0.82
CA ILE A 10 -10.39 -21.44 0.16
C ILE A 10 -9.48 -20.88 1.26
N PHE A 11 -8.54 -21.65 1.77
CA PHE A 11 -7.65 -21.20 2.85
C PHE A 11 -6.85 -19.93 2.50
N PRO A 12 -6.12 -19.86 1.35
CA PRO A 12 -5.39 -18.65 0.99
C PRO A 12 -6.29 -17.42 0.83
N LEU A 13 -7.46 -17.60 0.23
CA LEU A 13 -8.40 -16.51 0.00
C LEU A 13 -8.97 -15.96 1.32
N ILE A 14 -9.45 -16.85 2.19
CA ILE A 14 -9.97 -16.45 3.51
C ILE A 14 -8.86 -15.78 4.33
N GLY A 15 -7.65 -16.35 4.34
CA GLY A 15 -6.52 -15.78 5.05
C GLY A 15 -6.20 -14.35 4.58
N ALA A 16 -6.15 -14.13 3.27
CA ALA A 16 -5.92 -12.79 2.71
C ALA A 16 -7.04 -11.80 3.03
N ILE A 17 -8.29 -12.25 3.00
CA ILE A 17 -9.45 -11.42 3.38
C ILE A 17 -9.37 -11.03 4.86
N ILE A 18 -8.99 -11.95 5.74
CA ILE A 18 -8.83 -11.65 7.17
C ILE A 18 -7.70 -10.62 7.37
N VAL A 19 -6.55 -10.80 6.70
CA VAL A 19 -5.45 -9.81 6.73
C VAL A 19 -5.94 -8.44 6.28
N PHE A 20 -6.70 -8.37 5.17
CA PHE A 20 -7.29 -7.13 4.69
C PHE A 20 -8.21 -6.49 5.73
N ILE A 21 -9.17 -7.25 6.28
CA ILE A 21 -10.14 -6.75 7.26
C ILE A 21 -9.43 -6.27 8.53
N LEU A 22 -8.47 -7.02 9.05
CA LEU A 22 -7.73 -6.64 10.26
C LEU A 22 -6.93 -5.35 10.02
N SER A 23 -6.16 -5.28 8.92
CA SER A 23 -5.36 -4.09 8.61
C SER A 23 -6.25 -2.87 8.36
N PHE A 24 -7.37 -3.05 7.65
CA PHE A 24 -8.36 -2.01 7.43
C PHE A 24 -8.97 -1.55 8.76
N SER A 25 -9.34 -2.48 9.63
CA SER A 25 -9.95 -2.16 10.93
C SER A 25 -8.99 -1.35 11.81
N VAL A 26 -7.72 -1.72 11.86
CA VAL A 26 -6.70 -0.98 12.64
C VAL A 26 -6.57 0.46 12.19
N LEU A 27 -6.63 0.73 10.89
CA LEU A 27 -6.37 2.07 10.34
C LEU A 27 -7.62 2.95 10.19
N TYR A 28 -8.82 2.36 10.07
CA TYR A 28 -10.03 3.11 9.70
C TYR A 28 -11.22 2.92 10.64
N MET A 29 -11.20 1.95 11.58
CA MET A 29 -12.30 1.77 12.54
C MET A 29 -12.00 2.58 13.81
N GLY A 30 -12.52 3.78 13.88
CA GLY A 30 -12.30 4.72 14.98
C GLY A 30 -11.74 6.04 14.46
N ASP A 31 -10.99 6.74 15.30
CA ASP A 31 -10.23 7.91 14.85
C ASP A 31 -9.12 7.43 13.93
N ASN A 32 -9.01 8.05 12.75
CA ASN A 32 -7.94 7.71 11.81
C ASN A 32 -6.59 7.94 12.47
N ILE A 33 -5.77 6.90 12.47
CA ILE A 33 -4.46 6.90 13.10
C ILE A 33 -3.36 6.72 12.05
N GLY A 34 -2.21 7.32 12.30
CA GLY A 34 -1.04 7.23 11.45
C GLY A 34 0.17 7.86 12.12
N LEU A 35 1.30 7.90 11.43
CA LEU A 35 2.50 8.52 11.95
C LEU A 35 2.56 10.00 11.60
N SER A 36 3.04 10.78 12.55
CA SER A 36 3.32 12.21 12.38
C SER A 36 4.57 12.41 11.52
N ASP A 37 4.62 13.59 10.89
CA ASP A 37 5.81 14.06 10.18
C ASP A 37 6.96 14.37 11.16
N ASN A 38 8.15 13.85 10.86
CA ASN A 38 9.39 14.19 11.57
C ASN A 38 10.25 15.23 10.81
N GLY A 39 9.72 15.81 9.73
CA GLY A 39 10.39 16.76 8.84
C GLY A 39 10.70 16.21 7.45
N ASP A 40 10.51 14.93 7.19
CA ASP A 40 10.80 14.30 5.89
C ASP A 40 9.66 14.45 4.88
N PHE A 41 8.43 14.65 5.32
CA PHE A 41 7.26 14.69 4.44
C PHE A 41 7.30 15.86 3.46
N ARG A 42 7.88 17.00 3.88
CA ARG A 42 7.98 18.17 3.00
C ARG A 42 8.59 17.84 1.65
N ARG A 43 9.67 17.07 1.63
CA ARG A 43 10.35 16.66 0.39
C ARG A 43 9.44 15.78 -0.48
N VAL A 44 8.76 14.81 0.13
CA VAL A 44 7.83 13.92 -0.56
C VAL A 44 6.64 14.71 -1.14
N LEU A 45 6.11 15.66 -0.36
CA LEU A 45 5.00 16.52 -0.79
C LEU A 45 5.39 17.37 -2.01
N LEU A 46 6.52 18.06 -1.95
CA LEU A 46 7.00 18.94 -3.03
C LEU A 46 7.18 18.17 -4.34
N VAL A 47 7.85 17.02 -4.31
CA VAL A 47 8.05 16.18 -5.52
C VAL A 47 6.74 15.75 -6.15
N ASN A 48 5.74 15.49 -5.33
CA ASN A 48 4.46 14.98 -5.80
C ASN A 48 3.41 16.09 -6.04
N ASN A 49 3.84 17.37 -6.15
CA ASN A 49 2.94 18.53 -6.31
C ASN A 49 1.87 18.57 -5.22
N MET A 50 2.29 18.37 -3.98
CA MET A 50 1.44 18.45 -2.80
C MET A 50 2.02 19.42 -1.78
N GLU A 51 1.18 19.91 -0.89
CA GLU A 51 1.54 20.83 0.21
C GLU A 51 0.71 20.54 1.46
N TYR A 52 1.14 21.07 2.59
CA TYR A 52 0.32 21.01 3.81
C TYR A 52 -0.92 21.90 3.64
N GLU A 53 -2.04 21.45 4.20
CA GLU A 53 -3.29 22.19 4.13
C GLU A 53 -3.21 23.54 4.87
N ASN A 54 -2.44 23.60 5.96
CA ASN A 54 -2.21 24.81 6.76
C ASN A 54 -0.73 24.93 7.16
N ASP A 55 -0.16 26.11 7.13
CA ASP A 55 1.24 26.40 7.46
C ASP A 55 1.63 26.20 8.94
N SER A 56 0.67 25.93 9.83
CA SER A 56 0.91 25.88 11.27
C SER A 56 1.11 24.44 11.77
N ASN A 57 2.29 24.19 12.38
CA ASN A 57 2.59 23.03 13.23
C ASN A 57 2.35 21.65 12.62
N TYR A 58 3.04 21.35 11.51
CA TYR A 58 3.00 20.00 10.91
C TYR A 58 3.93 18.99 11.60
N TYR A 59 4.86 19.42 12.43
CA TYR A 59 5.71 18.52 13.19
C TYR A 59 4.94 17.89 14.34
N TYR A 60 5.18 16.60 14.59
CA TYR A 60 4.68 15.83 15.74
C TYR A 60 3.16 15.57 15.78
N LEU A 61 2.39 15.99 14.79
CA LEU A 61 0.97 15.67 14.70
C LEU A 61 0.67 14.86 13.45
N PHE A 62 -0.07 13.78 13.62
CA PHE A 62 -0.61 13.06 12.48
C PHE A 62 -1.59 13.95 11.71
N LYS A 63 -1.39 14.05 10.41
CA LYS A 63 -2.30 14.75 9.50
C LYS A 63 -2.81 13.78 8.46
N GLN A 64 -4.11 13.80 8.26
CA GLN A 64 -4.78 12.93 7.31
C GLN A 64 -4.90 13.55 5.93
N ASP A 65 -5.12 14.86 5.88
CA ASP A 65 -5.40 15.58 4.66
C ASP A 65 -4.24 16.53 4.30
N TYR A 66 -3.97 16.60 3.01
CA TYR A 66 -2.98 17.46 2.37
C TYR A 66 -3.64 18.14 1.18
N LYS A 67 -3.06 19.22 0.67
CA LYS A 67 -3.44 19.78 -0.62
C LYS A 67 -2.64 19.15 -1.74
N MET A 68 -3.30 18.76 -2.82
CA MET A 68 -2.67 18.40 -4.08
C MET A 68 -2.99 19.46 -5.14
N LYS A 69 -1.99 19.81 -5.93
CA LYS A 69 -2.19 20.66 -7.10
C LYS A 69 -2.88 19.83 -8.18
N VAL A 70 -3.91 20.42 -8.79
CA VAL A 70 -4.69 19.79 -9.86
C VAL A 70 -4.85 20.80 -10.96
N GLU A 71 -4.19 20.60 -12.09
CA GLU A 71 -4.23 21.49 -13.24
C GLU A 71 -4.82 20.78 -14.47
N GLY A 72 -5.39 21.57 -15.38
CA GLY A 72 -6.01 21.08 -16.61
C GLY A 72 -7.51 21.37 -16.67
N THR A 73 -8.03 21.44 -17.88
CA THR A 73 -9.45 21.75 -18.15
C THR A 73 -10.34 20.52 -18.22
N GLY A 74 -9.77 19.38 -18.65
CA GLY A 74 -10.47 18.12 -18.81
C GLY A 74 -10.13 17.12 -17.71
N PHE A 75 -10.97 16.08 -17.61
CA PHE A 75 -10.72 14.98 -16.66
C PHE A 75 -9.36 14.30 -16.89
N TRP A 76 -9.04 13.99 -18.14
CA TRP A 76 -7.80 13.30 -18.51
C TRP A 76 -6.57 14.20 -18.32
N ASP A 77 -6.69 15.51 -18.58
CA ASP A 77 -5.60 16.47 -18.35
C ASP A 77 -5.22 16.49 -16.86
N LYS A 78 -6.23 16.55 -15.98
CA LYS A 78 -6.03 16.49 -14.53
C LYS A 78 -5.39 15.18 -14.08
N ILE A 79 -5.81 14.03 -14.62
CA ILE A 79 -5.17 12.72 -14.32
C ILE A 79 -3.70 12.73 -14.75
N THR A 80 -3.40 13.24 -15.94
CA THR A 80 -2.02 13.34 -16.44
C THR A 80 -1.17 14.19 -15.50
N TYR A 81 -1.67 15.39 -15.12
CA TYR A 81 -0.98 16.26 -14.19
C TYR A 81 -0.71 15.60 -12.82
N LEU A 82 -1.68 14.85 -12.28
CA LEU A 82 -1.51 14.12 -11.02
C LEU A 82 -0.42 13.04 -11.08
N CYS A 83 -0.11 12.55 -12.29
CA CYS A 83 0.97 11.59 -12.54
C CYS A 83 2.34 12.25 -12.79
N GLU A 84 2.41 13.56 -12.94
CA GLU A 84 3.65 14.30 -13.10
C GLU A 84 4.38 14.50 -11.77
N SER A 85 5.71 14.67 -11.85
CA SER A 85 6.54 15.09 -10.73
C SER A 85 6.93 16.55 -10.92
N ASN A 86 7.16 17.27 -9.85
CA ASN A 86 7.72 18.61 -9.93
C ASN A 86 9.16 18.53 -10.44
N SER A 87 9.44 19.14 -11.58
CA SER A 87 10.74 19.11 -12.25
C SER A 87 11.71 20.21 -11.80
N GLU A 88 11.21 21.16 -10.99
CA GLU A 88 12.00 22.35 -10.61
C GLU A 88 12.99 22.08 -9.47
N GLU A 89 12.87 20.97 -8.82
CA GLU A 89 13.77 20.60 -7.73
C GLU A 89 14.65 19.41 -8.16
N ASP A 90 15.96 19.51 -8.01
CA ASP A 90 16.94 18.41 -8.16
C ASP A 90 16.69 17.34 -7.11
N ILE A 91 15.77 16.42 -7.39
CA ILE A 91 15.09 15.73 -6.34
C ILE A 91 15.25 14.23 -6.46
N TYR A 92 15.52 13.74 -5.29
CA TYR A 92 15.31 12.40 -4.80
C TYR A 92 14.19 11.67 -5.56
N SER A 93 14.57 10.63 -6.28
CA SER A 93 13.65 9.72 -6.95
C SER A 93 13.44 8.49 -6.08
N SER A 94 12.19 8.16 -5.80
CA SER A 94 11.82 6.94 -5.06
C SER A 94 10.69 6.20 -5.78
N PRO A 95 10.74 4.87 -5.86
CA PRO A 95 9.64 4.07 -6.35
C PRO A 95 8.32 4.31 -5.60
N GLN A 96 8.38 4.80 -4.36
CA GLN A 96 7.21 5.20 -3.57
C GLN A 96 6.35 6.23 -4.31
N PHE A 97 6.96 7.12 -5.11
CA PHE A 97 6.22 8.16 -5.83
C PHE A 97 5.22 7.58 -6.84
N ILE A 98 5.50 6.40 -7.38
CA ILE A 98 4.55 5.69 -8.26
C ILE A 98 3.30 5.32 -7.47
N ILE A 99 3.45 4.84 -6.24
CA ILE A 99 2.33 4.46 -5.37
C ILE A 99 1.57 5.70 -4.90
N ILE A 100 2.29 6.79 -4.55
CA ILE A 100 1.67 8.07 -4.18
C ILE A 100 0.85 8.63 -5.36
N LYS A 101 1.38 8.63 -6.58
CA LYS A 101 0.66 9.06 -7.77
C LYS A 101 -0.60 8.23 -8.01
N ALA A 102 -0.51 6.91 -7.88
CA ALA A 102 -1.68 6.04 -7.97
C ALA A 102 -2.73 6.37 -6.90
N SER A 103 -2.31 6.64 -5.66
CA SER A 103 -3.23 7.03 -4.58
C SER A 103 -3.85 8.41 -4.81
N LYS A 104 -3.11 9.37 -5.37
CA LYS A 104 -3.65 10.69 -5.77
C LYS A 104 -4.76 10.55 -6.81
N VAL A 105 -4.54 9.73 -7.83
CA VAL A 105 -5.55 9.46 -8.86
C VAL A 105 -6.79 8.82 -8.25
N MET A 106 -6.63 7.81 -7.37
CA MET A 106 -7.75 7.19 -6.67
C MET A 106 -8.53 8.21 -5.84
N ASN A 107 -7.83 9.05 -5.08
CA ASN A 107 -8.42 10.09 -4.25
C ASN A 107 -9.19 11.13 -5.10
N PHE A 108 -8.58 11.60 -6.19
CA PHE A 108 -9.22 12.54 -7.11
C PHE A 108 -10.53 11.99 -7.69
N VAL A 109 -10.53 10.73 -8.15
CA VAL A 109 -11.74 10.08 -8.66
C VAL A 109 -12.80 9.96 -7.57
N ALA A 110 -12.41 9.57 -6.36
CA ALA A 110 -13.32 9.45 -5.23
C ALA A 110 -13.90 10.82 -4.82
N ASN A 111 -13.09 11.87 -4.76
CA ASN A 111 -13.54 13.24 -4.47
C ASN A 111 -14.57 13.70 -5.51
N LYS A 112 -14.32 13.42 -6.80
CA LYS A 112 -15.26 13.77 -7.87
C LYS A 112 -16.60 13.03 -7.75
N ILE A 113 -16.58 11.75 -7.39
CA ILE A 113 -17.79 10.95 -7.19
C ILE A 113 -18.58 11.44 -5.97
N THR A 114 -17.87 11.83 -4.90
CA THR A 114 -18.47 12.25 -3.63
C THR A 114 -18.71 13.76 -3.52
N SER A 115 -18.46 14.52 -4.60
CA SER A 115 -18.57 15.98 -4.64
C SER A 115 -17.75 16.70 -3.56
N ARG A 116 -16.59 16.14 -3.22
CA ARG A 116 -15.60 16.78 -2.35
C ARG A 116 -14.66 17.67 -3.17
N ASP A 117 -13.90 18.51 -2.48
CA ASP A 117 -12.88 19.34 -3.12
C ASP A 117 -11.83 18.45 -3.83
N GLU A 118 -11.69 18.65 -5.15
CA GLU A 118 -10.77 17.89 -6.00
C GLU A 118 -9.30 18.07 -5.58
N THR A 119 -8.98 19.17 -4.88
CA THR A 119 -7.61 19.49 -4.42
C THR A 119 -7.24 18.85 -3.08
N THR A 120 -8.18 18.28 -2.35
CA THR A 120 -7.91 17.61 -1.09
C THR A 120 -7.37 16.20 -1.34
N TYR A 121 -6.17 15.91 -0.83
CA TYR A 121 -5.58 14.57 -0.80
C TYR A 121 -5.67 13.97 0.59
N ASN A 122 -6.33 12.83 0.72
CA ASN A 122 -6.43 12.08 1.95
C ASN A 122 -5.46 10.89 1.91
N ILE A 123 -4.53 10.84 2.88
CA ILE A 123 -3.48 9.82 2.93
C ILE A 123 -4.02 8.38 3.08
N ALA A 124 -5.26 8.23 3.53
CA ALA A 124 -5.93 6.95 3.63
C ALA A 124 -5.98 6.18 2.30
N TYR A 125 -5.98 6.87 1.16
CA TYR A 125 -5.90 6.19 -0.15
C TYR A 125 -4.54 5.52 -0.38
N LEU A 126 -3.46 6.09 0.15
CA LEU A 126 -2.13 5.47 0.11
C LEU A 126 -2.09 4.23 1.01
N ALA A 127 -2.59 4.36 2.24
CA ALA A 127 -2.70 3.24 3.19
C ALA A 127 -3.54 2.09 2.61
N PHE A 128 -4.63 2.40 1.92
CA PHE A 128 -5.46 1.39 1.25
C PHE A 128 -4.68 0.58 0.21
N ILE A 129 -3.82 1.22 -0.60
CA ILE A 129 -2.97 0.51 -1.55
C ILE A 129 -2.00 -0.42 -0.80
N TYR A 130 -1.36 0.03 0.28
CA TYR A 130 -0.47 -0.82 1.07
C TYR A 130 -1.20 -2.00 1.72
N ILE A 131 -2.43 -1.83 2.19
CA ILE A 131 -3.27 -2.93 2.70
C ILE A 131 -3.53 -3.96 1.59
N LEU A 132 -3.86 -3.51 0.38
CA LEU A 132 -4.05 -4.41 -0.77
C LEU A 132 -2.76 -5.18 -1.12
N MET A 133 -1.61 -4.52 -1.09
CA MET A 133 -0.31 -5.14 -1.33
C MET A 133 0.01 -6.18 -0.27
N LEU A 134 -0.18 -5.87 1.03
CA LEU A 134 0.03 -6.81 2.14
C LEU A 134 -0.90 -8.02 2.03
N SER A 135 -2.17 -7.80 1.72
CA SER A 135 -3.16 -8.88 1.55
C SER A 135 -2.82 -9.77 0.36
N THR A 136 -2.29 -9.20 -0.72
CA THR A 136 -1.80 -9.94 -1.89
C THR A 136 -0.59 -10.80 -1.54
N ALA A 137 0.35 -10.26 -0.76
CA ALA A 137 1.49 -11.02 -0.25
C ALA A 137 1.04 -12.18 0.65
N ALA A 138 0.11 -11.92 1.57
CA ALA A 138 -0.49 -12.96 2.42
C ALA A 138 -1.13 -14.07 1.59
N TRP A 139 -1.91 -13.70 0.57
CA TRP A 139 -2.50 -14.68 -0.35
C TRP A 139 -1.44 -15.55 -1.04
N GLY A 140 -0.34 -14.96 -1.50
CA GLY A 140 0.78 -15.71 -2.10
C GLY A 140 1.43 -16.68 -1.12
N ILE A 141 1.74 -16.22 0.11
CA ILE A 141 2.34 -17.05 1.16
C ILE A 141 1.39 -18.21 1.53
N PHE A 142 0.12 -17.91 1.80
CA PHE A 142 -0.87 -18.94 2.15
C PHE A 142 -1.12 -19.92 1.00
N THR A 143 -1.01 -19.48 -0.26
CA THR A 143 -1.09 -20.36 -1.44
C THR A 143 0.06 -21.36 -1.48
N PHE A 144 1.26 -20.98 -1.05
CA PHE A 144 2.39 -21.90 -0.94
C PHE A 144 2.09 -23.00 0.08
N PHE A 145 1.53 -22.66 1.23
CA PHE A 145 1.20 -23.59 2.32
C PHE A 145 -0.16 -24.29 2.18
N ALA A 146 -0.90 -24.05 1.09
CA ALA A 146 -2.24 -24.63 0.91
C ALA A 146 -2.28 -26.16 0.79
N ASP A 147 -1.15 -26.79 0.45
CA ASP A 147 -1.02 -28.25 0.35
C ASP A 147 -0.54 -28.90 1.66
N GLU A 148 -0.13 -28.10 2.65
CA GLU A 148 0.39 -28.56 3.93
C GLU A 148 -0.75 -29.01 4.89
N PRO A 149 -0.42 -29.81 5.92
CA PRO A 149 -1.39 -30.19 6.95
C PRO A 149 -2.04 -28.97 7.61
N ARG A 150 -3.33 -29.09 7.98
CA ARG A 150 -4.12 -27.99 8.55
C ARG A 150 -3.46 -27.30 9.76
N LYS A 151 -2.73 -28.08 10.58
CA LYS A 151 -1.98 -27.50 11.71
C LYS A 151 -0.91 -26.52 11.25
N MET A 152 -0.19 -26.84 10.17
CA MET A 152 0.81 -25.97 9.58
C MET A 152 0.15 -24.72 8.97
N GLN A 153 -0.95 -24.88 8.25
CA GLN A 153 -1.70 -23.75 7.68
C GLN A 153 -2.13 -22.77 8.77
N ILE A 154 -2.68 -23.27 9.88
CA ILE A 154 -3.10 -22.44 11.02
C ILE A 154 -1.88 -21.77 11.66
N ALA A 155 -0.78 -22.50 11.87
CA ALA A 155 0.43 -21.92 12.45
C ALA A 155 0.99 -20.78 11.61
N VAL A 156 1.12 -20.98 10.29
CA VAL A 156 1.58 -19.93 9.35
C VAL A 156 0.65 -18.71 9.35
N PHE A 157 -0.66 -18.96 9.35
CA PHE A 157 -1.65 -17.90 9.44
C PHE A 157 -1.51 -17.07 10.72
N LEU A 158 -1.43 -17.73 11.89
CA LEU A 158 -1.29 -17.04 13.18
C LEU A 158 0.03 -16.28 13.28
N ILE A 159 1.14 -16.87 12.81
CA ILE A 159 2.44 -16.21 12.76
C ILE A 159 2.36 -14.97 11.87
N PHE A 160 1.72 -15.08 10.69
CA PHE A 160 1.56 -13.95 9.78
C PHE A 160 0.79 -12.81 10.44
N ILE A 161 -0.37 -13.10 11.04
CA ILE A 161 -1.19 -12.09 11.73
C ILE A 161 -0.40 -11.45 12.87
N PHE A 162 0.21 -12.25 13.73
CA PHE A 162 0.90 -11.75 14.93
C PHE A 162 2.10 -10.86 14.59
N ILE A 163 2.86 -11.20 13.53
CA ILE A 163 4.07 -10.45 13.18
C ILE A 163 3.76 -9.32 12.19
N PHE A 164 2.95 -9.60 11.16
CA PHE A 164 2.81 -8.69 10.02
C PHE A 164 1.54 -7.84 10.03
N CYS A 165 0.60 -8.10 10.94
CA CYS A 165 -0.54 -7.23 11.17
C CYS A 165 -0.44 -6.49 12.51
N ASP A 166 0.78 -6.35 13.06
CA ASP A 166 1.02 -5.54 14.24
C ASP A 166 0.68 -4.06 13.97
N ALA A 167 -0.02 -3.45 14.91
CA ALA A 167 -0.47 -2.06 14.77
C ALA A 167 0.68 -1.08 14.55
N GLY A 168 1.85 -1.31 15.18
CA GLY A 168 3.04 -0.47 14.99
C GLY A 168 3.50 -0.42 13.55
N TYR A 169 3.50 -1.55 12.82
CA TYR A 169 3.82 -1.55 11.39
C TYR A 169 2.70 -0.95 10.53
N LEU A 170 1.43 -1.24 10.87
CA LEU A 170 0.29 -0.75 10.09
C LEU A 170 0.15 0.77 10.17
N LEU A 171 0.52 1.40 11.29
CA LEU A 171 0.51 2.87 11.42
C LEU A 171 1.38 3.57 10.37
N TYR A 172 2.48 2.96 9.94
CA TYR A 172 3.30 3.49 8.86
C TYR A 172 2.56 3.56 7.52
N PHE A 173 1.57 2.70 7.28
CA PHE A 173 0.79 2.75 6.03
C PHE A 173 0.05 4.07 5.85
N ASN A 174 -0.37 4.66 6.95
CA ASN A 174 -1.04 5.96 6.97
C ASN A 174 -0.01 7.07 7.23
N SER A 175 1.03 7.11 6.41
CA SER A 175 2.12 8.09 6.45
C SER A 175 2.78 8.26 5.08
N LEU A 176 3.58 9.32 4.91
CA LEU A 176 4.39 9.54 3.70
C LEU A 176 5.81 8.97 3.81
N TYR A 177 6.09 8.17 4.82
CA TYR A 177 7.37 7.46 4.94
C TYR A 177 7.57 6.42 3.84
N GLY A 178 8.84 6.10 3.52
CA GLY A 178 9.20 5.09 2.52
C GLY A 178 9.11 3.65 3.02
N GLU A 179 9.20 3.45 4.34
CA GLU A 179 9.23 2.15 5.01
C GLU A 179 8.01 1.26 4.69
N PRO A 180 6.77 1.77 4.58
CA PRO A 180 5.63 0.95 4.17
C PRO A 180 5.85 0.23 2.85
N LEU A 181 6.40 0.94 1.85
CA LEU A 181 6.66 0.34 0.55
C LEU A 181 7.70 -0.78 0.64
N GLN A 182 8.80 -0.54 1.37
CA GLN A 182 9.85 -1.54 1.58
C GLN A 182 9.27 -2.77 2.30
N TYR A 183 8.48 -2.54 3.35
CA TYR A 183 7.83 -3.60 4.12
C TYR A 183 6.91 -4.48 3.27
N VAL A 184 5.95 -3.89 2.54
CA VAL A 184 5.02 -4.68 1.72
C VAL A 184 5.72 -5.33 0.52
N SER A 185 6.73 -4.66 -0.07
CA SER A 185 7.52 -5.21 -1.17
C SER A 185 8.34 -6.42 -0.72
N LEU A 186 8.93 -6.38 0.48
CA LEU A 186 9.60 -7.55 1.08
C LEU A 186 8.63 -8.73 1.24
N MET A 187 7.41 -8.48 1.72
CA MET A 187 6.41 -9.53 1.86
C MET A 187 6.01 -10.12 0.50
N ILE A 188 5.88 -9.30 -0.53
CA ILE A 188 5.61 -9.74 -1.90
C ILE A 188 6.79 -10.56 -2.45
N LEU A 189 8.04 -10.14 -2.19
CA LEU A 189 9.24 -10.89 -2.59
C LEU A 189 9.28 -12.27 -1.95
N ILE A 190 8.98 -12.37 -0.65
CA ILE A 190 8.89 -13.66 0.05
C ILE A 190 7.81 -14.53 -0.59
N ALA A 191 6.62 -13.98 -0.82
CA ALA A 191 5.50 -14.70 -1.44
C ALA A 191 5.88 -15.24 -2.83
N LEU A 192 6.44 -14.36 -3.68
CA LEU A 192 6.85 -14.73 -5.04
C LEU A 192 8.00 -15.72 -5.04
N GLY A 193 9.00 -15.57 -4.15
CA GLY A 193 10.10 -16.51 -3.98
C GLY A 193 9.61 -17.91 -3.66
N LEU A 194 8.69 -18.05 -2.69
CA LEU A 194 8.06 -19.32 -2.34
C LEU A 194 7.27 -19.93 -3.51
N LEU A 195 6.50 -19.10 -4.23
CA LEU A 195 5.70 -19.54 -5.39
C LEU A 195 6.58 -19.95 -6.59
N ILE A 196 7.72 -19.27 -6.80
CA ILE A 196 8.71 -19.61 -7.82
C ILE A 196 9.40 -20.91 -7.46
N TYR A 197 9.81 -21.09 -6.19
CA TYR A 197 10.40 -22.34 -5.70
C TYR A 197 9.48 -23.55 -5.97
N LYS A 198 8.18 -23.40 -5.71
CA LYS A 198 7.20 -24.48 -5.95
C LYS A 198 6.97 -24.75 -7.45
N ARG A 199 6.86 -23.71 -8.25
CA ARG A 199 6.61 -23.80 -9.70
C ARG A 199 7.06 -22.49 -10.40
N PRO A 200 8.26 -22.48 -10.99
CA PRO A 200 8.74 -21.28 -11.69
C PRO A 200 7.91 -21.05 -12.95
N THR A 201 7.56 -19.78 -13.18
CA THR A 201 6.92 -19.30 -14.42
C THR A 201 7.45 -17.90 -14.74
N ILE A 202 7.53 -17.57 -16.04
CA ILE A 202 8.03 -16.26 -16.49
C ILE A 202 7.28 -15.09 -15.84
N PRO A 203 5.93 -15.08 -15.75
CA PRO A 203 5.23 -13.98 -15.08
C PRO A 203 5.61 -13.80 -13.61
N LYS A 204 5.77 -14.89 -12.84
CA LYS A 204 6.19 -14.78 -11.43
C LYS A 204 7.60 -14.21 -11.29
N ILE A 205 8.51 -14.64 -12.17
CA ILE A 205 9.88 -14.13 -12.19
C ILE A 205 9.88 -12.64 -12.54
N ALA A 206 9.12 -12.22 -13.55
CA ALA A 206 8.97 -10.81 -13.89
C ALA A 206 8.40 -9.98 -12.72
N CYS A 207 7.32 -10.46 -12.07
CA CYS A 207 6.77 -9.81 -10.88
C CYS A 207 7.76 -9.74 -9.71
N PHE A 208 8.62 -10.76 -9.55
CA PHE A 208 9.67 -10.75 -8.53
C PHE A 208 10.67 -9.61 -8.76
N PHE A 209 11.12 -9.39 -9.99
CA PHE A 209 12.01 -8.28 -10.31
C PHE A 209 11.34 -6.91 -10.14
N VAL A 210 10.05 -6.80 -10.46
CA VAL A 210 9.28 -5.57 -10.19
C VAL A 210 9.21 -5.31 -8.68
N ALA A 211 8.88 -6.33 -7.88
CA ALA A 211 8.84 -6.19 -6.42
C ALA A 211 10.22 -5.87 -5.83
N LEU A 212 11.31 -6.43 -6.42
CA LEU A 212 12.69 -6.12 -6.02
C LEU A 212 13.04 -4.65 -6.30
N TYR A 213 12.60 -4.09 -7.42
CA TYR A 213 12.76 -2.67 -7.72
C TYR A 213 12.08 -1.78 -6.66
N PHE A 214 10.84 -2.11 -6.25
CA PHE A 214 10.14 -1.38 -5.20
C PHE A 214 10.75 -1.54 -3.80
N PHE A 215 11.41 -2.67 -3.56
CA PHE A 215 12.10 -2.91 -2.29
C PHE A 215 13.46 -2.20 -2.19
N ALA A 216 14.20 -2.13 -3.29
CA ALA A 216 15.58 -1.61 -3.31
C ALA A 216 15.68 -0.08 -3.41
N GLY A 217 14.61 0.60 -3.82
CA GLY A 217 14.55 2.07 -3.99
C GLY A 217 13.74 2.74 -2.94
#